data_9bb8d35fd58ef7b26add047650cb6519
#
_entry.id   9bb8d35fd58ef7b26add047650cb6519
#
_cell.length_a   1.000
_cell.length_b   1.000
_cell.length_c   1.000
_cell.angle_alpha   90.00
_cell.angle_beta   90.00
_cell.angle_gamma   90.00
#
_symmetry.space_group_name_H-M   'P 1'
#
loop_
_entity.id
_entity.type
_entity.pdbx_description
1 polymer ?
#
loop_
_entity_poly.entity_id
_entity_poly.type
_entity_poly.pdbx_seq_one_letter_code
_entity_poly.pdbx_strand_id
1 'polypeptide(L)'
;GAVQMIAQGLLKDIPRAFALHCDPKVDLGQIGTRIGAITSASDTIKIHLSGHGGHTSRPHLTEDLIYAMSQIAVQVPAVLTRRTDVRSGVLVAWGQVSAGVAPNAIPAEGYLAGTMRCLDVEVWRQAGNMLDEVIEQVAVPFGVTARVEHIRGVPPVVNTDLETTMLENAARAELGEDSIVLVEQSMGGEDFAWMLQEVPGSMFRLGTRAPGDPTYDLHQGDYAPSEQAIGIGVRVMAATALRAVRFELAKAAKAANPIRDEAR
;
A
#
# COMPACT_ATOMS: atom_id res chain seq x y z
N GLY A 1 -15.53 -4.88 0.19
CA GLY A 1 -14.56 -3.82 0.42
C GLY A 1 -14.71 -2.67 -0.57
N ALA A 2 -13.77 -1.75 -0.60
CA ALA A 2 -13.84 -0.51 -1.37
C ALA A 2 -14.17 -0.72 -2.86
N VAL A 3 -13.54 -1.69 -3.53
CA VAL A 3 -13.78 -2.00 -4.96
C VAL A 3 -15.26 -2.30 -5.25
N GLN A 4 -15.91 -3.07 -4.37
CA GLN A 4 -17.33 -3.41 -4.54
C GLN A 4 -18.23 -2.18 -4.36
N MET A 5 -17.91 -1.31 -3.40
CA MET A 5 -18.65 -0.07 -3.16
C MET A 5 -18.49 0.90 -4.34
N ILE A 6 -17.29 1.02 -4.89
CA ILE A 6 -17.01 1.83 -6.09
C ILE A 6 -17.82 1.30 -7.28
N ALA A 7 -17.81 -0.02 -7.51
CA ALA A 7 -18.58 -0.65 -8.59
C ALA A 7 -20.09 -0.45 -8.46
N GLN A 8 -20.61 -0.24 -7.25
CA GLN A 8 -22.01 0.11 -6.97
C GLN A 8 -22.29 1.62 -7.11
N GLY A 9 -21.30 2.41 -7.49
CA GLY A 9 -21.46 3.84 -7.75
C GLY A 9 -21.28 4.74 -6.53
N LEU A 10 -20.64 4.27 -5.43
CA LEU A 10 -20.42 5.07 -4.22
C LEU A 10 -19.78 6.44 -4.53
N LEU A 11 -18.84 6.48 -5.48
CA LEU A 11 -18.10 7.71 -5.82
C LEU A 11 -18.71 8.50 -6.99
N LYS A 12 -19.92 8.10 -7.45
CA LYS A 12 -20.60 8.84 -8.50
C LYS A 12 -20.91 10.26 -8.01
N ASP A 13 -20.45 11.24 -8.79
CA ASP A 13 -20.63 12.69 -8.50
C ASP A 13 -19.97 13.14 -7.16
N ILE A 14 -19.08 12.35 -6.60
CA ILE A 14 -18.30 12.71 -5.40
C ILE A 14 -16.96 13.31 -5.85
N PRO A 15 -16.66 14.58 -5.50
CA PRO A 15 -15.47 15.28 -5.99
C PRO A 15 -14.18 14.90 -5.23
N ARG A 16 -14.27 14.33 -4.02
CA ARG A 16 -13.12 13.97 -3.18
C ARG A 16 -13.48 13.04 -2.05
N ALA A 17 -12.50 12.32 -1.52
CA ALA A 17 -12.68 11.39 -0.42
C ALA A 17 -11.69 11.66 0.74
N PHE A 18 -12.14 11.39 1.97
CA PHE A 18 -11.31 11.48 3.17
C PHE A 18 -11.49 10.25 4.03
N ALA A 19 -10.40 9.83 4.68
CA ALA A 19 -10.41 8.72 5.63
C ALA A 19 -9.52 9.02 6.84
N LEU A 20 -9.73 8.30 7.93
CA LEU A 20 -8.83 8.28 9.09
C LEU A 20 -8.46 6.85 9.44
N HIS A 21 -7.25 6.68 9.99
CA HIS A 21 -6.78 5.43 10.57
C HIS A 21 -6.15 5.72 11.93
N CYS A 22 -6.47 4.94 12.95
CA CYS A 22 -5.83 5.05 14.27
C CYS A 22 -4.32 4.81 14.19
N ASP A 23 -3.55 5.59 14.94
CA ASP A 23 -2.10 5.41 15.02
C ASP A 23 -1.61 5.48 16.47
N PRO A 24 -1.14 4.36 17.05
CA PRO A 24 -0.62 4.33 18.43
C PRO A 24 0.74 5.02 18.60
N LYS A 25 1.39 5.43 17.51
CA LYS A 25 2.66 6.18 17.53
C LYS A 25 2.45 7.69 17.60
N VAL A 26 1.23 8.13 17.29
CA VAL A 26 0.81 9.54 17.33
C VAL A 26 0.09 9.80 18.66
N ASP A 27 0.42 10.91 19.30
CA ASP A 27 -0.16 11.27 20.59
C ASP A 27 -1.63 11.73 20.45
N LEU A 28 -2.41 11.46 21.49
CA LEU A 28 -3.79 11.91 21.59
C LEU A 28 -3.87 13.45 21.43
N GLY A 29 -4.75 13.91 20.55
CA GLY A 29 -4.88 15.32 20.19
C GLY A 29 -4.03 15.74 19.00
N GLN A 30 -3.18 14.85 18.48
CA GLN A 30 -2.42 15.08 17.26
C GLN A 30 -3.02 14.32 16.08
N ILE A 31 -2.82 14.89 14.90
CA ILE A 31 -3.23 14.36 13.60
C ILE A 31 -1.98 14.21 12.73
N GLY A 32 -1.68 12.99 12.39
CA GLY A 32 -0.55 12.68 11.53
C GLY A 32 -0.92 12.79 10.04
N THR A 33 -0.19 13.60 9.29
CA THR A 33 -0.42 13.80 7.86
C THR A 33 0.85 13.57 7.05
N ARG A 34 0.67 13.33 5.75
CA ARG A 34 1.75 13.28 4.76
C ARG A 34 1.14 13.48 3.37
N ILE A 35 1.64 14.44 2.60
CA ILE A 35 1.36 14.60 1.17
C ILE A 35 2.11 13.51 0.41
N GLY A 36 1.49 12.95 -0.63
CA GLY A 36 2.02 11.82 -1.39
C GLY A 36 1.72 10.47 -0.72
N ALA A 37 2.53 9.46 -0.98
CA ALA A 37 2.29 8.11 -0.47
C ALA A 37 2.40 8.06 1.07
N ILE A 38 1.33 7.68 1.75
CA ILE A 38 1.27 7.46 3.21
C ILE A 38 1.25 5.97 3.56
N THR A 39 0.73 5.11 2.66
CA THR A 39 0.83 3.65 2.76
C THR A 39 1.40 3.06 1.48
N SER A 40 1.89 1.81 1.53
CA SER A 40 2.33 1.10 0.34
C SER A 40 1.19 0.34 -0.33
N ALA A 41 1.40 -0.04 -1.60
CA ALA A 41 0.70 -1.15 -2.22
C ALA A 41 0.99 -2.46 -1.49
N SER A 42 0.08 -3.42 -1.63
CA SER A 42 0.23 -4.74 -1.03
C SER A 42 -0.33 -5.82 -1.95
N ASP A 43 0.57 -6.54 -2.62
CA ASP A 43 0.23 -7.65 -3.50
C ASP A 43 0.76 -8.98 -2.94
N THR A 44 0.14 -10.09 -3.35
CA THR A 44 0.62 -11.44 -3.06
C THR A 44 1.19 -12.06 -4.32
N ILE A 45 2.36 -12.68 -4.19
CA ILE A 45 3.04 -13.40 -5.26
C ILE A 45 3.10 -14.87 -4.87
N LYS A 46 2.69 -15.75 -5.78
CA LYS A 46 2.85 -17.20 -5.63
C LYS A 46 3.53 -17.75 -6.88
N ILE A 47 4.53 -18.58 -6.71
CA ILE A 47 5.29 -19.18 -7.79
C ILE A 47 5.24 -20.70 -7.60
N HIS A 48 4.64 -21.37 -8.55
CA HIS A 48 4.66 -22.82 -8.64
C HIS A 48 5.74 -23.22 -9.64
N LEU A 49 6.68 -24.03 -9.17
CA LEU A 49 7.79 -24.52 -9.96
C LEU A 49 7.58 -26.00 -10.25
N SER A 50 7.89 -26.41 -11.48
CA SER A 50 7.87 -27.81 -11.89
C SER A 50 9.06 -28.13 -12.80
N GLY A 51 9.56 -29.36 -12.68
CA GLY A 51 10.69 -29.84 -13.46
C GLY A 51 10.89 -31.35 -13.34
N HIS A 52 11.84 -31.87 -14.10
CA HIS A 52 12.18 -33.27 -14.03
C HIS A 52 13.13 -33.53 -12.85
N GLY A 53 12.59 -34.08 -11.75
CA GLY A 53 13.35 -34.46 -10.58
C GLY A 53 14.23 -35.70 -10.79
N GLY A 54 15.01 -36.09 -9.77
CA GLY A 54 15.82 -37.30 -9.84
C GLY A 54 16.87 -37.40 -8.74
N HIS A 55 17.82 -38.28 -8.92
CA HIS A 55 18.86 -38.52 -7.91
C HIS A 55 19.91 -37.41 -7.89
N THR A 56 20.23 -36.89 -6.72
CA THR A 56 21.18 -35.75 -6.55
C THR A 56 22.61 -36.05 -7.03
N SER A 57 22.99 -37.31 -7.19
CA SER A 57 24.31 -37.70 -7.78
C SER A 57 24.40 -37.52 -9.29
N ARG A 58 23.29 -37.24 -9.97
CA ARG A 58 23.20 -37.08 -11.43
C ARG A 58 22.40 -35.84 -11.82
N PRO A 59 22.80 -34.65 -11.34
CA PRO A 59 22.02 -33.41 -11.57
C PRO A 59 21.92 -33.06 -13.06
N HIS A 60 22.85 -33.46 -13.90
CA HIS A 60 22.84 -33.24 -15.36
C HIS A 60 21.73 -34.02 -16.10
N LEU A 61 21.04 -34.93 -15.43
CA LEU A 61 19.87 -35.69 -15.94
C LEU A 61 18.55 -35.16 -15.33
N THR A 62 18.60 -34.06 -14.61
CA THR A 62 17.45 -33.43 -13.93
C THR A 62 17.36 -31.94 -14.21
N GLU A 63 16.24 -31.37 -13.86
CA GLU A 63 16.05 -29.92 -13.75
C GLU A 63 16.16 -29.60 -12.26
N ASP A 64 17.28 -28.97 -11.83
CA ASP A 64 17.55 -28.74 -10.40
C ASP A 64 16.63 -27.64 -9.84
N LEU A 65 15.42 -28.08 -9.48
CA LEU A 65 14.33 -27.21 -9.04
C LEU A 65 14.67 -26.44 -7.76
N ILE A 66 15.36 -27.06 -6.80
CA ILE A 66 15.73 -26.36 -5.55
C ILE A 66 16.75 -25.26 -5.82
N TYR A 67 17.70 -25.52 -6.71
CA TYR A 67 18.68 -24.51 -7.10
C TYR A 67 17.99 -23.35 -7.86
N ALA A 68 17.13 -23.65 -8.83
CA ALA A 68 16.36 -22.65 -9.57
C ALA A 68 15.50 -21.80 -8.63
N MET A 69 14.78 -22.42 -7.70
CA MET A 69 13.95 -21.72 -6.70
C MET A 69 14.79 -20.80 -5.80
N SER A 70 15.98 -21.25 -5.39
CA SER A 70 16.91 -20.44 -4.60
C SER A 70 17.38 -19.22 -5.38
N GLN A 71 17.67 -19.37 -6.68
CA GLN A 71 18.04 -18.25 -7.56
C GLN A 71 16.88 -17.26 -7.75
N ILE A 72 15.66 -17.74 -7.93
CA ILE A 72 14.46 -16.89 -8.00
C ILE A 72 14.32 -16.10 -6.68
N ALA A 73 14.43 -16.77 -5.54
CA ALA A 73 14.28 -16.12 -4.24
C ALA A 73 15.30 -14.99 -4.01
N VAL A 74 16.52 -15.13 -4.51
CA VAL A 74 17.59 -14.13 -4.36
C VAL A 74 17.53 -13.07 -5.47
N GLN A 75 17.35 -13.47 -6.73
CA GLN A 75 17.51 -12.57 -7.85
C GLN A 75 16.26 -11.69 -8.09
N VAL A 76 15.06 -12.19 -7.88
CA VAL A 76 13.84 -11.41 -8.13
C VAL A 76 13.82 -10.10 -7.32
N PRO A 77 13.99 -10.11 -5.98
CA PRO A 77 14.07 -8.87 -5.22
C PRO A 77 15.23 -7.96 -5.69
N ALA A 78 16.39 -8.56 -5.97
CA ALA A 78 17.58 -7.81 -6.38
C ALA A 78 17.43 -7.13 -7.75
N VAL A 79 16.81 -7.80 -8.73
CA VAL A 79 16.60 -7.25 -10.08
C VAL A 79 15.53 -6.18 -10.07
N LEU A 80 14.40 -6.42 -9.38
CA LEU A 80 13.32 -5.43 -9.30
C LEU A 80 13.78 -4.09 -8.71
N THR A 81 14.56 -4.12 -7.63
CA THR A 81 15.12 -2.88 -7.04
C THR A 81 16.10 -2.15 -7.94
N ARG A 82 16.61 -2.76 -9.03
CA ARG A 82 17.50 -2.13 -10.01
C ARG A 82 16.79 -1.72 -11.29
N ARG A 83 15.62 -2.26 -11.54
CA ARG A 83 14.76 -1.91 -12.68
C ARG A 83 13.74 -0.82 -12.35
N THR A 84 13.60 -0.46 -11.07
CA THR A 84 12.68 0.58 -10.58
C THR A 84 13.46 1.70 -9.89
N ASP A 85 12.87 2.90 -9.85
CA ASP A 85 13.42 4.00 -9.04
C ASP A 85 13.43 3.59 -7.57
N VAL A 86 14.56 3.74 -6.90
CA VAL A 86 14.69 3.36 -5.48
C VAL A 86 13.69 4.10 -4.57
N ARG A 87 13.23 5.28 -4.97
CA ARG A 87 12.22 6.08 -4.26
C ARG A 87 10.82 5.46 -4.32
N SER A 88 10.58 4.57 -5.29
CA SER A 88 9.32 3.83 -5.37
C SER A 88 9.13 2.82 -4.24
N GLY A 89 10.19 2.50 -3.50
CA GLY A 89 10.14 1.61 -2.36
C GLY A 89 9.68 0.18 -2.69
N VAL A 90 10.03 -0.32 -3.88
CA VAL A 90 9.68 -1.71 -4.26
C VAL A 90 10.42 -2.69 -3.35
N LEU A 91 9.64 -3.52 -2.68
CA LEU A 91 10.11 -4.61 -1.82
C LEU A 91 9.38 -5.90 -2.20
N VAL A 92 10.12 -6.98 -2.40
CA VAL A 92 9.58 -8.35 -2.43
C VAL A 92 10.14 -9.10 -1.25
N ALA A 93 9.26 -9.67 -0.42
CA ALA A 93 9.61 -10.46 0.74
C ALA A 93 8.93 -11.83 0.65
N TRP A 94 9.72 -12.90 0.73
CA TRP A 94 9.23 -14.26 0.71
C TRP A 94 8.85 -14.71 2.11
N GLY A 95 7.64 -15.22 2.27
CA GLY A 95 7.12 -15.72 3.54
C GLY A 95 6.96 -17.24 3.57
N GLN A 96 6.98 -17.88 2.40
CA GLN A 96 6.81 -19.35 2.31
C GLN A 96 7.71 -19.92 1.21
N VAL A 97 8.36 -21.05 1.54
CA VAL A 97 9.14 -21.87 0.61
C VAL A 97 8.92 -23.34 0.93
N SER A 98 8.68 -24.16 -0.10
CA SER A 98 8.47 -25.59 0.06
C SER A 98 8.94 -26.35 -1.16
N ALA A 99 9.86 -27.29 -1.00
CA ALA A 99 10.29 -28.25 -2.05
C ALA A 99 11.00 -29.44 -1.42
N GLY A 100 10.78 -30.62 -1.99
CA GLY A 100 11.46 -31.85 -1.64
C GLY A 100 11.16 -32.39 -0.25
N VAL A 101 11.47 -33.68 -0.05
CA VAL A 101 11.26 -34.40 1.22
C VAL A 101 12.44 -35.29 1.58
N ALA A 102 13.40 -35.51 0.67
CA ALA A 102 14.54 -36.38 0.85
C ALA A 102 15.85 -35.72 0.40
N PRO A 103 16.95 -35.84 1.17
CA PRO A 103 18.20 -35.11 0.89
C PRO A 103 18.92 -35.61 -0.37
N ASN A 104 18.61 -36.81 -0.85
CA ASN A 104 19.24 -37.44 -2.02
C ASN A 104 18.35 -37.44 -3.27
N ALA A 105 17.23 -36.68 -3.28
CA ALA A 105 16.32 -36.60 -4.40
C ALA A 105 16.00 -35.13 -4.74
N ILE A 106 16.23 -34.73 -5.98
CA ILE A 106 15.79 -33.46 -6.55
C ILE A 106 14.28 -33.56 -6.80
N PRO A 107 13.45 -32.69 -6.23
CA PRO A 107 11.99 -32.75 -6.38
C PRO A 107 11.54 -32.32 -7.76
N ALA A 108 10.35 -32.80 -8.18
CA ALA A 108 9.70 -32.40 -9.43
C ALA A 108 8.81 -31.16 -9.26
N GLU A 109 8.47 -30.80 -8.03
CA GLU A 109 7.58 -29.66 -7.73
C GLU A 109 8.13 -28.83 -6.57
N GLY A 110 7.85 -27.53 -6.62
CA GLY A 110 8.20 -26.59 -5.55
C GLY A 110 7.28 -25.38 -5.54
N TYR A 111 7.26 -24.70 -4.41
CA TYR A 111 6.38 -23.56 -4.18
C TYR A 111 7.12 -22.46 -3.40
N LEU A 112 7.00 -21.23 -3.91
CA LEU A 112 7.52 -20.03 -3.27
C LEU A 112 6.39 -18.99 -3.23
N ALA A 113 6.13 -18.37 -2.08
CA ALA A 113 5.16 -17.31 -1.98
C ALA A 113 5.64 -16.17 -1.07
N GLY A 114 5.17 -14.98 -1.41
CA GLY A 114 5.54 -13.77 -0.69
C GLY A 114 4.63 -12.60 -0.98
N THR A 115 5.06 -11.42 -0.56
CA THR A 115 4.36 -10.17 -0.78
C THR A 115 5.26 -9.19 -1.53
N MET A 116 4.62 -8.36 -2.36
CA MET A 116 5.24 -7.20 -2.98
C MET A 116 4.65 -5.93 -2.39
N ARG A 117 5.51 -4.98 -2.07
CA ARG A 117 5.17 -3.65 -1.58
C ARG A 117 5.74 -2.60 -2.51
N CYS A 118 5.02 -1.46 -2.65
CA CYS A 118 5.47 -0.35 -3.48
C CYS A 118 4.77 0.95 -3.04
N LEU A 119 5.49 2.07 -3.05
CA LEU A 119 4.96 3.39 -2.69
C LEU A 119 4.55 4.22 -3.90
N ASP A 120 4.90 3.77 -5.11
CA ASP A 120 4.60 4.45 -6.37
C ASP A 120 3.53 3.71 -7.17
N VAL A 121 2.46 4.41 -7.55
CA VAL A 121 1.31 3.82 -8.27
C VAL A 121 1.70 3.32 -9.66
N GLU A 122 2.52 4.08 -10.41
CA GLU A 122 2.88 3.72 -11.77
C GLU A 122 3.83 2.51 -11.79
N VAL A 123 4.79 2.49 -10.88
CA VAL A 123 5.67 1.32 -10.70
C VAL A 123 4.85 0.10 -10.27
N TRP A 124 3.90 0.27 -9.34
CA TRP A 124 3.01 -0.81 -8.92
C TRP A 124 2.19 -1.38 -10.09
N ARG A 125 1.66 -0.53 -10.98
CA ARG A 125 0.91 -0.97 -12.16
C ARG A 125 1.75 -1.84 -13.10
N GLN A 126 3.04 -1.52 -13.24
CA GLN A 126 3.98 -2.22 -14.13
C GLN A 126 4.66 -3.43 -13.48
N ALA A 127 4.70 -3.48 -12.15
CA ALA A 127 5.47 -4.45 -11.38
C ALA A 127 5.11 -5.91 -11.69
N GLY A 128 3.85 -6.21 -11.98
CA GLY A 128 3.43 -7.56 -12.34
C GLY A 128 4.14 -8.09 -13.58
N ASN A 129 4.15 -7.32 -14.66
CA ASN A 129 4.83 -7.72 -15.90
C ASN A 129 6.35 -7.86 -15.71
N MET A 130 6.97 -6.95 -14.94
CA MET A 130 8.39 -7.05 -14.61
C MET A 130 8.70 -8.29 -13.77
N LEU A 131 7.80 -8.64 -12.86
CA LEU A 131 7.94 -9.83 -12.01
C LEU A 131 7.93 -11.10 -12.83
N ASP A 132 6.93 -11.26 -13.71
CA ASP A 132 6.78 -12.40 -14.60
C ASP A 132 8.01 -12.59 -15.49
N GLU A 133 8.46 -11.50 -16.13
CA GLU A 133 9.66 -11.50 -16.97
C GLU A 133 10.92 -11.92 -16.20
N VAL A 134 11.15 -11.38 -15.02
CA VAL A 134 12.35 -11.68 -14.22
C VAL A 134 12.32 -13.13 -13.74
N ILE A 135 11.17 -13.64 -13.29
CA ILE A 135 11.04 -15.04 -12.85
C ILE A 135 11.32 -15.99 -14.00
N GLU A 136 10.77 -15.74 -15.19
CA GLU A 136 10.99 -16.56 -16.37
C GLU A 136 12.49 -16.57 -16.74
N GLN A 137 13.11 -15.40 -16.85
CA GLN A 137 14.53 -15.26 -17.20
C GLN A 137 15.45 -15.98 -16.21
N VAL A 138 15.09 -16.01 -14.93
CA VAL A 138 15.86 -16.72 -13.90
C VAL A 138 15.64 -18.23 -13.96
N ALA A 139 14.43 -18.70 -14.30
CA ALA A 139 14.09 -20.11 -14.35
C ALA A 139 14.67 -20.85 -15.58
N VAL A 140 14.65 -20.18 -16.74
CA VAL A 140 15.05 -20.74 -18.05
C VAL A 140 16.41 -21.44 -18.05
N PRO A 141 17.52 -20.91 -17.48
CA PRO A 141 18.81 -21.58 -17.49
C PRO A 141 18.84 -22.95 -16.80
N PHE A 142 17.86 -23.21 -15.93
CA PHE A 142 17.75 -24.46 -15.16
C PHE A 142 16.77 -25.45 -15.78
N GLY A 143 16.09 -25.09 -16.88
CA GLY A 143 15.06 -25.90 -17.51
C GLY A 143 13.74 -25.99 -16.73
N VAL A 144 13.64 -25.33 -15.59
CA VAL A 144 12.47 -25.37 -14.71
C VAL A 144 11.36 -24.48 -15.26
N THR A 145 10.12 -25.00 -15.23
CA THR A 145 8.93 -24.22 -15.53
C THR A 145 8.44 -23.48 -14.28
N ALA A 146 8.26 -22.17 -14.39
CA ALA A 146 7.69 -21.34 -13.33
C ALA A 146 6.32 -20.81 -13.75
N ARG A 147 5.28 -21.10 -12.96
CA ARG A 147 3.94 -20.53 -13.12
C ARG A 147 3.72 -19.50 -12.02
N VAL A 148 3.60 -18.24 -12.41
CA VAL A 148 3.39 -17.12 -11.49
C VAL A 148 1.90 -16.82 -11.34
N GLU A 149 1.46 -16.64 -10.11
CA GLU A 149 0.14 -16.11 -9.75
C GLU A 149 0.38 -14.81 -8.99
N HIS A 150 0.22 -13.68 -9.67
CA HIS A 150 0.28 -12.35 -9.08
C HIS A 150 -1.13 -11.89 -8.69
N ILE A 151 -1.42 -11.92 -7.40
CA ILE A 151 -2.70 -11.50 -6.85
C ILE A 151 -2.57 -10.04 -6.43
N ARG A 152 -3.17 -9.15 -7.21
CA ARG A 152 -3.22 -7.74 -6.85
C ARG A 152 -4.11 -7.54 -5.63
N GLY A 153 -3.55 -6.86 -4.63
CA GLY A 153 -4.25 -6.47 -3.41
C GLY A 153 -4.75 -5.03 -3.48
N VAL A 154 -4.02 -4.10 -2.90
CA VAL A 154 -4.39 -2.68 -2.86
C VAL A 154 -3.26 -1.80 -3.41
N PRO A 155 -3.57 -0.67 -4.10
CA PRO A 155 -2.58 0.33 -4.47
C PRO A 155 -2.03 1.08 -3.23
N PRO A 156 -1.01 1.93 -3.37
CA PRO A 156 -0.60 2.83 -2.29
C PRO A 156 -1.68 3.91 -2.08
N VAL A 157 -1.90 4.32 -0.83
CA VAL A 157 -2.66 5.54 -0.53
C VAL A 157 -1.77 6.74 -0.84
N VAL A 158 -2.15 7.53 -1.83
CA VAL A 158 -1.43 8.73 -2.24
C VAL A 158 -2.29 9.95 -1.95
N ASN A 159 -1.97 10.64 -0.86
CA ASN A 159 -2.67 11.84 -0.45
C ASN A 159 -2.36 13.02 -1.41
N THR A 160 -3.39 13.70 -1.87
CA THR A 160 -3.27 14.89 -2.70
C THR A 160 -3.03 16.14 -1.84
N ASP A 161 -2.31 17.11 -2.37
CA ASP A 161 -1.90 18.33 -1.65
C ASP A 161 -3.11 19.14 -1.16
N LEU A 162 -4.05 19.46 -2.06
CA LEU A 162 -5.22 20.26 -1.74
C LEU A 162 -6.06 19.64 -0.62
N GLU A 163 -6.35 18.34 -0.71
CA GLU A 163 -7.17 17.62 0.24
C GLU A 163 -6.47 17.46 1.60
N THR A 164 -5.16 17.23 1.57
CA THR A 164 -4.34 17.20 2.80
C THR A 164 -4.33 18.56 3.48
N THR A 165 -4.14 19.64 2.72
CA THR A 165 -4.20 21.00 3.25
C THR A 165 -5.59 21.35 3.84
N MET A 166 -6.68 20.92 3.19
CA MET A 166 -8.04 21.10 3.73
C MET A 166 -8.21 20.42 5.08
N LEU A 167 -7.71 19.19 5.18
CA LEU A 167 -7.76 18.39 6.39
C LEU A 167 -6.91 19.00 7.50
N GLU A 168 -5.69 19.39 7.21
CA GLU A 168 -4.80 20.05 8.18
C GLU A 168 -5.39 21.35 8.73
N ASN A 169 -5.95 22.18 7.84
CA ASN A 169 -6.61 23.40 8.27
C ASN A 169 -7.87 23.14 9.11
N ALA A 170 -8.58 22.04 8.87
CA ALA A 170 -9.69 21.63 9.73
C ALA A 170 -9.19 21.19 11.10
N ALA A 171 -8.14 20.36 11.14
CA ALA A 171 -7.55 19.88 12.38
C ALA A 171 -6.98 21.03 13.23
N ARG A 172 -6.23 21.97 12.64
CA ARG A 172 -5.72 23.15 13.35
C ARG A 172 -6.85 24.00 13.95
N ALA A 173 -7.93 24.19 13.21
CA ALA A 173 -9.09 24.94 13.71
C ALA A 173 -9.78 24.27 14.91
N GLU A 174 -9.81 22.94 14.97
CA GLU A 174 -10.48 22.16 16.00
C GLU A 174 -9.60 21.87 17.22
N LEU A 175 -8.28 21.73 17.01
CA LEU A 175 -7.35 21.19 18.02
C LEU A 175 -6.21 22.16 18.36
N GLY A 176 -6.00 23.23 17.57
CA GLY A 176 -4.89 24.17 17.70
C GLY A 176 -3.78 23.95 16.66
N GLU A 177 -2.91 24.97 16.54
CA GLU A 177 -1.87 25.02 15.50
C GLU A 177 -0.85 23.86 15.59
N ASP A 178 -0.53 23.40 16.79
CA ASP A 178 0.47 22.35 17.07
C ASP A 178 -0.10 20.92 16.88
N SER A 179 -1.34 20.80 16.43
CA SER A 179 -2.01 19.51 16.30
C SER A 179 -1.53 18.65 15.13
N ILE A 180 -0.82 19.21 14.16
CA ILE A 180 -0.36 18.49 12.97
C ILE A 180 1.07 17.98 13.15
N VAL A 181 1.26 16.69 12.88
CA VAL A 181 2.58 16.06 12.86
C VAL A 181 2.82 15.32 11.55
N LEU A 182 4.04 15.39 11.05
CA LEU A 182 4.44 14.59 9.90
C LEU A 182 4.65 13.14 10.34
N VAL A 183 3.95 12.20 9.69
CA VAL A 183 4.12 10.77 9.97
C VAL A 183 5.01 10.08 8.95
N GLU A 184 5.62 8.97 9.36
CA GLU A 184 6.35 8.08 8.48
C GLU A 184 5.40 7.34 7.53
N GLN A 185 5.93 6.92 6.39
CA GLN A 185 5.22 6.04 5.47
C GLN A 185 5.05 4.65 6.07
N SER A 186 3.84 4.11 6.00
CA SER A 186 3.58 2.73 6.39
C SER A 186 3.76 1.79 5.19
N MET A 187 4.42 0.67 5.41
CA MET A 187 4.46 -0.40 4.39
C MET A 187 3.22 -1.33 4.46
N GLY A 188 2.23 -1.00 5.29
CA GLY A 188 0.92 -1.65 5.29
C GLY A 188 0.07 -1.28 4.08
N GLY A 189 -0.87 -2.16 3.71
CA GLY A 189 -1.87 -1.89 2.66
C GLY A 189 -3.16 -1.31 3.28
N GLU A 190 -3.89 -0.50 2.49
CA GLU A 190 -5.13 0.17 2.91
C GLU A 190 -6.13 0.23 1.74
N ASP A 191 -7.36 -0.25 1.91
CA ASP A 191 -8.30 -0.35 0.78
C ASP A 191 -8.94 0.99 0.40
N PHE A 192 -8.85 2.02 1.24
CA PHE A 192 -9.17 3.41 0.87
C PHE A 192 -8.38 3.88 -0.35
N ALA A 193 -7.20 3.31 -0.57
CA ALA A 193 -6.38 3.57 -1.74
C ALA A 193 -7.12 3.39 -3.07
N TRP A 194 -8.07 2.45 -3.15
CA TRP A 194 -8.89 2.27 -4.34
C TRP A 194 -9.80 3.47 -4.62
N MET A 195 -10.31 4.12 -3.58
CA MET A 195 -11.12 5.35 -3.73
C MET A 195 -10.26 6.48 -4.30
N LEU A 196 -8.99 6.56 -3.90
CA LEU A 196 -8.05 7.56 -4.41
C LEU A 196 -7.54 7.31 -5.83
N GLN A 197 -7.85 6.16 -6.42
CA GLN A 197 -7.65 5.94 -7.87
C GLN A 197 -8.75 6.62 -8.70
N GLU A 198 -9.91 6.90 -8.10
CA GLU A 198 -11.08 7.48 -8.78
C GLU A 198 -11.24 8.97 -8.50
N VAL A 199 -10.96 9.41 -7.26
CA VAL A 199 -11.12 10.80 -6.85
C VAL A 199 -9.93 11.27 -5.99
N PRO A 200 -9.57 12.56 -6.02
CA PRO A 200 -8.55 13.10 -5.12
C PRO A 200 -9.01 12.97 -3.65
N GLY A 201 -8.06 12.83 -2.74
CA GLY A 201 -8.40 12.71 -1.34
C GLY A 201 -7.19 12.65 -0.41
N SER A 202 -7.48 12.51 0.87
CA SER A 202 -6.45 12.39 1.90
C SER A 202 -6.90 11.49 3.04
N MET A 203 -5.99 10.63 3.47
CA MET A 203 -6.10 9.86 4.71
C MET A 203 -5.15 10.43 5.75
N PHE A 204 -5.61 10.54 6.98
CA PHE A 204 -4.78 10.95 8.10
C PHE A 204 -4.65 9.87 9.18
N ARG A 205 -3.63 9.99 9.99
CA ARG A 205 -3.41 9.18 11.18
C ARG A 205 -3.97 9.90 12.40
N LEU A 206 -4.92 9.27 13.07
CA LEU A 206 -5.52 9.78 14.31
C LEU A 206 -4.69 9.31 15.49
N GLY A 207 -4.14 10.24 16.24
CA GLY A 207 -3.39 9.95 17.46
C GLY A 207 -4.26 9.29 18.52
N THR A 208 -3.82 8.14 19.02
CA THR A 208 -4.57 7.33 20.00
C THR A 208 -3.79 7.05 21.27
N ARG A 209 -2.50 7.45 21.34
CA ARG A 209 -1.67 7.26 22.51
C ARG A 209 -1.93 8.34 23.56
N ALA A 210 -2.52 7.94 24.70
CA ALA A 210 -2.66 8.87 25.82
C ALA A 210 -1.32 9.17 26.51
N PRO A 211 -1.19 10.33 27.18
CA PRO A 211 0.02 10.67 27.91
C PRO A 211 0.37 9.60 28.95
N GLY A 212 1.60 9.08 28.88
CA GLY A 212 2.07 8.01 29.76
C GLY A 212 1.83 6.58 29.30
N ASP A 213 1.05 6.39 28.24
CA ASP A 213 0.83 5.06 27.68
C ASP A 213 2.07 4.55 26.92
N PRO A 214 2.28 3.23 26.90
CA PRO A 214 3.27 2.62 26.02
C PRO A 214 2.88 2.83 24.55
N THR A 215 3.88 2.78 23.65
CA THR A 215 3.61 2.74 22.23
C THR A 215 3.27 1.31 21.84
N TYR A 216 2.00 1.08 21.55
CA TYR A 216 1.51 -0.20 21.02
C TYR A 216 1.89 -0.37 19.55
N ASP A 217 1.76 -1.58 19.05
CA ASP A 217 1.75 -1.83 17.61
C ASP A 217 0.33 -2.13 17.14
N LEU A 218 0.05 -1.86 15.87
CA LEU A 218 -1.27 -2.14 15.27
C LEU A 218 -1.50 -3.65 15.17
N HIS A 219 -2.77 -4.05 15.27
CA HIS A 219 -3.23 -5.45 15.15
C HIS A 219 -2.67 -6.39 16.23
N GLN A 220 -2.25 -5.86 17.38
CA GLN A 220 -1.88 -6.64 18.56
C GLN A 220 -3.07 -6.74 19.52
N GLY A 221 -3.18 -7.88 20.23
CA GLY A 221 -4.29 -8.14 21.14
C GLY A 221 -4.29 -7.26 22.39
N ASP A 222 -3.19 -6.60 22.71
CA ASP A 222 -3.02 -5.68 23.83
C ASP A 222 -3.16 -4.21 23.44
N TYR A 223 -3.41 -3.91 22.14
CA TYR A 223 -3.61 -2.53 21.69
C TYR A 223 -4.89 -1.94 22.31
N ALA A 224 -4.72 -0.93 23.14
CA ALA A 224 -5.78 -0.19 23.81
C ALA A 224 -5.75 1.29 23.41
N PRO A 225 -6.46 1.70 22.34
CA PRO A 225 -6.54 3.10 21.94
C PRO A 225 -7.32 3.91 22.99
N SER A 226 -6.89 5.17 23.21
CA SER A 226 -7.67 6.06 24.06
C SER A 226 -9.05 6.35 23.46
N GLU A 227 -10.12 6.14 24.26
CA GLU A 227 -11.50 6.43 23.83
C GLU A 227 -11.74 7.90 23.49
N GLN A 228 -10.94 8.82 24.05
CA GLN A 228 -11.00 10.25 23.75
C GLN A 228 -10.68 10.54 22.27
N ALA A 229 -9.90 9.66 21.61
CA ALA A 229 -9.59 9.78 20.18
C ALA A 229 -10.86 9.74 19.31
N ILE A 230 -11.92 9.04 19.75
CA ILE A 230 -13.20 8.98 19.01
C ILE A 230 -13.77 10.39 18.81
N GLY A 231 -13.89 11.16 19.88
CA GLY A 231 -14.43 12.52 19.82
C GLY A 231 -13.56 13.48 18.99
N ILE A 232 -12.23 13.29 19.04
CA ILE A 232 -11.27 14.05 18.23
C ILE A 232 -11.46 13.72 16.76
N GLY A 233 -11.47 12.43 16.40
CA GLY A 233 -11.66 11.97 15.02
C GLY A 233 -12.98 12.48 14.42
N VAL A 234 -14.07 12.40 15.17
CA VAL A 234 -15.41 12.90 14.74
C VAL A 234 -15.35 14.40 14.43
N ARG A 235 -14.78 15.22 15.32
CA ARG A 235 -14.68 16.69 15.09
C ARG A 235 -13.85 17.01 13.87
N VAL A 236 -12.67 16.43 13.74
CA VAL A 236 -11.77 16.68 12.60
C VAL A 236 -12.40 16.25 11.27
N MET A 237 -13.02 15.06 11.22
CA MET A 237 -13.70 14.58 10.01
C MET A 237 -14.89 15.47 9.63
N ALA A 238 -15.71 15.86 10.59
CA ALA A 238 -16.86 16.75 10.34
C ALA A 238 -16.40 18.13 9.83
N ALA A 239 -15.37 18.71 10.47
CA ALA A 239 -14.79 19.98 10.03
C ALA A 239 -14.16 19.88 8.63
N THR A 240 -13.49 18.77 8.31
CA THR A 240 -12.93 18.51 6.99
C THR A 240 -14.02 18.42 5.93
N ALA A 241 -15.08 17.66 6.18
CA ALA A 241 -16.23 17.54 5.28
C ALA A 241 -16.90 18.90 5.01
N LEU A 242 -17.12 19.70 6.05
CA LEU A 242 -17.68 21.05 5.91
C LEU A 242 -16.78 21.98 5.07
N ARG A 243 -15.47 21.91 5.24
CA ARG A 243 -14.51 22.67 4.41
C ARG A 243 -14.57 22.24 2.95
N ALA A 244 -14.61 20.94 2.70
CA ALA A 244 -14.72 20.38 1.36
C ALA A 244 -16.01 20.84 0.65
N VAL A 245 -17.16 20.78 1.33
CA VAL A 245 -18.44 21.26 0.79
C VAL A 245 -18.39 22.76 0.49
N ARG A 246 -17.88 23.57 1.42
CA ARG A 246 -17.73 25.02 1.21
C ARG A 246 -16.82 25.34 0.01
N PHE A 247 -15.74 24.59 -0.17
CA PHE A 247 -14.86 24.75 -1.32
C PHE A 247 -15.58 24.47 -2.64
N GLU A 248 -16.36 23.38 -2.73
CA GLU A 248 -17.11 23.06 -3.95
C GLU A 248 -18.21 24.09 -4.24
N LEU A 249 -18.92 24.57 -3.23
CA LEU A 249 -19.91 25.63 -3.39
C LEU A 249 -19.28 26.93 -3.89
N ALA A 250 -18.12 27.32 -3.36
CA ALA A 250 -17.39 28.49 -3.81
C ALA A 250 -16.90 28.34 -5.25
N LYS A 251 -16.41 27.15 -5.63
CA LYS A 251 -16.00 26.82 -7.00
C LYS A 251 -17.18 26.90 -7.97
N ALA A 252 -18.33 26.35 -7.62
CA ALA A 252 -19.56 26.40 -8.41
C ALA A 252 -20.06 27.83 -8.58
N ALA A 253 -20.04 28.65 -7.51
CA ALA A 253 -20.46 30.06 -7.57
C ALA A 253 -19.55 30.90 -8.50
N LYS A 254 -18.23 30.66 -8.50
CA LYS A 254 -17.30 31.30 -9.44
C LYS A 254 -17.55 30.87 -10.88
N ALA A 255 -17.80 29.60 -11.13
CA ALA A 255 -18.12 29.10 -12.47
C ALA A 255 -19.43 29.66 -13.02
N ALA A 256 -20.42 29.93 -12.16
CA ALA A 256 -21.71 30.52 -12.52
C ALA A 256 -21.63 32.03 -12.80
N ASN A 257 -20.57 32.73 -12.37
CA ASN A 257 -20.43 34.18 -12.53
C ASN A 257 -19.01 34.62 -12.96
N PRO A 258 -18.58 34.28 -14.19
CA PRO A 258 -17.19 34.47 -14.66
C PRO A 258 -16.81 35.96 -14.88
N ILE A 259 -17.77 36.90 -14.94
CA ILE A 259 -17.55 38.30 -15.38
C ILE A 259 -16.97 39.21 -14.27
N ARG A 260 -16.82 38.76 -13.02
CA ARG A 260 -16.37 39.64 -11.92
C ARG A 260 -14.86 39.67 -11.66
N ASP A 261 -14.05 38.76 -12.23
CA ASP A 261 -12.60 38.67 -11.94
C ASP A 261 -11.69 39.35 -12.96
N GLU A 262 -12.22 39.89 -14.10
CA GLU A 262 -11.43 40.66 -15.09
C GLU A 262 -11.36 42.16 -14.81
N ALA A 263 -11.96 42.65 -13.70
CA ALA A 263 -12.04 44.06 -13.35
C ALA A 263 -11.27 44.46 -12.07
N ARG A 264 -10.20 43.69 -11.71
CA ARG A 264 -9.28 44.11 -10.64
C ARG A 264 -7.82 44.03 -11.04
#